data_c4634d8d38b71c65ac94f38527b62d4d
#
_entry.id   c4634d8d38b71c65ac94f38527b62d4d
#
_cell.length_a   1.000
_cell.length_b   1.000
_cell.length_c   1.000
_cell.angle_alpha   90.00
_cell.angle_beta   90.00
_cell.angle_gamma   90.00
#
_symmetry.space_group_name_H-M   'P 1'
#
loop_
_entity.id
_entity.type
_entity.pdbx_description
1 polymer ?
#
loop_
_entity_poly.entity_id
_entity_poly.type
_entity_poly.pdbx_seq_one_letter_code
_entity_poly.pdbx_strand_id
1 'polypeptide(L)' 'MQVKFKDPMLTNVYTVYNVRDDKCGYPHFLLYIGRQWRYISAKYFVPIEEDE' A
#
# COMPACT_ATOMS: atom_id res chain seq x y z
N MET A 1 8.28 -1.82 4.54
CA MET A 1 7.50 -0.56 4.53
C MET A 1 6.06 -0.86 4.82
N GLN A 2 5.43 -0.06 5.62
CA GLN A 2 4.02 -0.21 5.93
C GLN A 2 3.24 1.00 5.42
N VAL A 3 2.01 0.76 4.99
CA VAL A 3 1.14 1.79 4.43
C VAL A 3 -0.28 1.62 4.96
N LYS A 4 -1.05 2.67 4.85
CA LYS A 4 -2.51 2.61 5.08
C LYS A 4 -3.22 3.35 3.96
N PHE A 5 -4.50 3.08 3.80
CA PHE A 5 -5.30 3.84 2.83
C PHE A 5 -5.36 5.32 3.21
N LYS A 6 -5.48 6.17 2.21
CA LYS A 6 -5.65 7.62 2.43
C LYS A 6 -6.95 7.96 3.13
N ASP A 7 -7.97 7.12 2.96
CA ASP A 7 -9.28 7.33 3.58
C ASP A 7 -9.16 7.19 5.10
N PRO A 8 -9.48 8.24 5.87
CA PRO A 8 -9.35 8.18 7.33
C PRO A 8 -10.29 7.18 7.99
N MET A 9 -11.31 6.70 7.30
CA MET A 9 -12.19 5.64 7.81
C MET A 9 -11.55 4.28 7.75
N LEU A 10 -10.51 4.11 6.92
CA LEU A 10 -9.80 2.85 6.74
C LEU A 10 -8.48 2.90 7.48
N THR A 11 -8.47 2.35 8.70
CA THR A 11 -7.33 2.48 9.62
C THR A 11 -6.39 1.29 9.61
N ASN A 12 -6.67 0.26 8.83
CA ASN A 12 -5.82 -0.93 8.77
C ASN A 12 -4.46 -0.59 8.16
N VAL A 13 -3.43 -1.19 8.73
CA VAL A 13 -2.05 -1.06 8.28
C VAL A 13 -1.69 -2.29 7.46
N TYR A 14 -1.04 -2.08 6.33
CA TYR A 14 -0.62 -3.17 5.45
C TYR A 14 0.88 -3.12 5.23
N THR A 15 1.48 -4.30 5.17
CA THR A 15 2.90 -4.43 4.81
C THR A 15 3.04 -4.49 3.30
N VAL A 16 3.97 -3.71 2.76
CA VAL A 16 4.31 -3.77 1.34
C VAL A 16 5.36 -4.86 1.12
N TYR A 17 4.98 -5.92 0.42
CA TYR A 17 5.86 -7.07 0.19
C TYR A 17 6.68 -6.93 -1.08
N ASN A 18 6.19 -6.17 -2.05
CA ASN A 18 6.89 -5.92 -3.30
C ASN A 18 6.36 -4.64 -3.93
N VAL A 19 7.13 -4.06 -4.82
CA VAL A 19 6.74 -2.86 -5.56
C VAL A 19 6.96 -3.14 -7.03
N ARG A 20 5.93 -2.88 -7.84
CA ARG A 20 6.02 -2.97 -9.29
C ARG A 20 5.84 -1.58 -9.89
N ASP A 21 6.84 -1.14 -10.64
CA ASP A 21 6.76 0.14 -11.33
C ASP A 21 5.95 0.00 -12.62
N ASP A 22 4.96 0.88 -12.75
CA ASP A 22 4.27 1.06 -14.02
C ASP A 22 4.87 2.27 -14.73
N LYS A 23 5.10 2.13 -16.03
CA LYS A 23 5.70 3.19 -16.83
C LYS A 23 4.81 4.42 -16.94
N CYS A 24 3.52 4.25 -16.70
CA CYS A 24 2.54 5.33 -16.77
C CYS A 24 1.75 5.38 -15.48
N GLY A 25 2.16 6.24 -14.54
CA GLY A 25 1.41 6.45 -13.32
C GLY A 25 2.14 6.01 -12.06
N TYR A 26 1.36 5.64 -11.06
CA TYR A 26 1.89 5.28 -9.76
C TYR A 26 2.40 3.85 -9.73
N PRO A 27 3.43 3.56 -8.92
CA PRO A 27 3.82 2.16 -8.70
C PRO A 27 2.68 1.40 -8.02
N HIS A 28 2.75 0.07 -8.10
CA HIS A 28 1.79 -0.79 -7.45
C HIS A 28 2.47 -1.57 -6.32
N PHE A 29 1.81 -1.62 -5.17
CA PHE A 29 2.29 -2.36 -4.00
C PHE A 29 1.65 -3.74 -3.96
N LEU A 30 2.46 -4.75 -3.68
CA LEU A 30 1.95 -6.09 -3.42
C LEU A 30 1.55 -6.19 -1.95
N LEU A 31 0.27 -6.43 -1.72
CA LEU A 31 -0.30 -6.55 -0.39
C LEU A 31 -1.08 -7.85 -0.26
N TYR A 32 -1.16 -8.35 0.97
CA TYR A 32 -2.06 -9.45 1.31
C TYR A 32 -3.29 -8.84 1.95
N ILE A 33 -4.40 -8.84 1.22
CA ILE A 33 -5.62 -8.16 1.65
C ILE A 33 -6.83 -9.01 1.26
N GLY A 34 -7.77 -9.19 2.20
CA GLY A 34 -8.94 -10.01 1.94
C GLY A 34 -8.60 -11.46 1.59
N ARG A 35 -7.54 -12.00 2.20
CA ARG A 35 -7.03 -13.36 1.95
C ARG A 35 -6.52 -13.57 0.53
N GLN A 36 -6.12 -12.48 -0.14
CA GLN A 36 -5.59 -12.53 -1.50
C GLN A 36 -4.35 -11.67 -1.63
N TRP A 37 -3.43 -12.11 -2.48
CA TRP A 37 -2.31 -11.30 -2.90
C TRP A 37 -2.74 -10.40 -4.03
N ARG A 38 -2.58 -9.09 -3.86
CA ARG A 38 -3.04 -8.12 -4.85
C ARG A 38 -2.00 -7.02 -5.03
N TYR A 39 -1.84 -6.58 -6.28
CA TYR A 39 -1.13 -5.35 -6.58
C TYR A 39 -2.13 -4.22 -6.62
N ILE A 40 -1.92 -3.20 -5.79
CA ILE A 40 -2.82 -2.04 -5.70
C ILE A 40 -1.99 -0.78 -5.87
N SER A 41 -2.52 0.15 -6.66
CA SER A 41 -1.82 1.41 -6.95
C SER A 41 -1.46 2.17 -5.69
N ALA A 42 -0.23 2.65 -5.64
CA ALA A 42 0.27 3.45 -4.52
C ALA A 42 -0.51 4.75 -4.30
N LYS A 43 -1.25 5.20 -5.32
CA LYS A 43 -2.04 6.44 -5.21
C LYS A 43 -3.13 6.37 -4.13
N TYR A 44 -3.51 5.17 -3.71
CA TYR A 44 -4.54 4.97 -2.68
C TYR A 44 -3.98 4.94 -1.26
N PHE A 45 -2.65 5.00 -1.10
CA PHE A 45 -2.00 4.77 0.17
C PHE A 45 -1.15 5.94 0.61
N VAL A 46 -0.92 6.01 1.92
CA VAL A 46 0.09 6.89 2.51
C VAL A 46 1.04 6.03 3.34
N PRO A 47 2.32 6.39 3.39
CA PRO A 47 3.27 5.65 4.22
C PRO A 47 2.99 5.88 5.69
N ILE A 48 3.31 4.89 6.50
CA ILE A 48 3.28 5.03 7.95
C ILE A 48 4.70 5.29 8.40
N GLU A 49 4.89 6.44 9.05
CA GLU A 49 6.17 6.78 9.65
C GLU A 49 6.22 6.16 11.03
N GLU A 50 7.28 5.36 11.24
CA GLU A 50 7.56 4.86 12.56
C GLU A 50 8.47 5.85 13.26
N ASP A 51 7.99 6.43 14.34
CA ASP A 51 8.84 7.22 15.23
C ASP A 51 9.67 6.27 16.07
N GLU A 52 10.96 6.36 15.89
CA GLU A 52 11.87 5.63 16.75
C GLU A 52 12.08 6.36 18.07
#